data_dc1214373cf1a6b67596805b4bbde69d
#
_entry.id   dc1214373cf1a6b67596805b4bbde69d
#
_cell.length_a   1.000
_cell.length_b   1.000
_cell.length_c   1.000
_cell.angle_alpha   90.00
_cell.angle_beta   90.00
_cell.angle_gamma   90.00
#
_symmetry.space_group_name_H-M   'P 1'
#
loop_
_entity.id
_entity.type
_entity.pdbx_description
1 polymer ?
#
loop_
_entity_poly.entity_id
_entity_poly.type
_entity_poly.pdbx_seq_one_letter_code
_entity_poly.pdbx_strand_id
1 'polypeptide(L)'
;IIGGVGKDDFGKCLLDRLKSDGVDVSHVIENPKKATGCAIVTYFDDGSRKFIFHMGNTPAVEAKAPQKDVLDGVRYFHVMGCSLFADIEFAKEILKAAQTAKKIGAKVSFDPNIRKELIGEKETDKILENLMRLTNVFLPGEEELLLLTGKETVEEAVEECFKNPELEILALKQGSRGSKIYTKEKTVETGIYRIQPVDATGA
;
A
#
# COMPACT_ATOMS: atom_id res chain seq x y z
N ILE A 1 -12.75 -1.54 4.74
CA ILE A 1 -11.44 -0.93 5.06
C ILE A 1 -11.13 -1.07 6.55
N ILE A 2 -9.83 -1.22 6.90
CA ILE A 2 -9.35 -1.29 8.28
C ILE A 2 -8.40 -0.11 8.49
N GLY A 3 -8.61 0.67 9.54
CA GLY A 3 -7.83 1.86 9.82
C GLY A 3 -8.36 2.64 11.01
N GLY A 4 -8.02 3.93 11.11
CA GLY A 4 -8.49 4.78 12.19
C GLY A 4 -8.47 6.26 11.84
N VAL A 5 -9.42 6.99 12.38
CA VAL A 5 -9.57 8.44 12.23
C VAL A 5 -9.81 9.10 13.59
N GLY A 6 -9.50 10.37 13.68
CA GLY A 6 -9.92 11.20 14.81
C GLY A 6 -11.41 11.49 14.76
N LYS A 7 -11.99 11.81 15.91
CA LYS A 7 -13.36 12.33 15.96
C LYS A 7 -13.35 13.84 15.70
N ASP A 8 -12.85 14.21 14.51
CA ASP A 8 -12.69 15.58 14.02
C ASP A 8 -13.27 15.73 12.60
N ASP A 9 -13.23 16.95 12.06
CA ASP A 9 -13.83 17.24 10.74
C ASP A 9 -13.11 16.48 9.60
N PHE A 10 -11.81 16.22 9.72
CA PHE A 10 -11.05 15.41 8.74
C PHE A 10 -11.52 13.95 8.77
N GLY A 11 -11.64 13.37 9.98
CA GLY A 11 -12.14 12.01 10.14
C GLY A 11 -13.58 11.87 9.62
N LYS A 12 -14.45 12.84 9.93
CA LYS A 12 -15.81 12.88 9.39
C LYS A 12 -15.81 12.94 7.86
N CYS A 13 -15.00 13.82 7.26
CA CYS A 13 -14.88 13.95 5.81
C CYS A 13 -14.48 12.63 5.15
N LEU A 14 -13.47 11.93 5.70
CA LEU A 14 -13.01 10.64 5.19
C LEU A 14 -14.09 9.56 5.29
N LEU A 15 -14.75 9.45 6.44
CA LEU A 15 -15.81 8.45 6.67
C LEU A 15 -17.02 8.70 5.77
N ASP A 16 -17.44 9.96 5.63
CA ASP A 16 -18.57 10.33 4.76
C ASP A 16 -18.25 10.00 3.30
N ARG A 17 -17.02 10.26 2.84
CA ARG A 17 -16.58 9.93 1.49
C ARG A 17 -16.57 8.42 1.28
N LEU A 18 -15.95 7.64 2.14
CA LEU A 18 -15.91 6.18 2.05
C LEU A 18 -17.32 5.57 2.02
N LYS A 19 -18.22 6.04 2.89
CA LYS A 19 -19.60 5.60 2.92
C LYS A 19 -20.34 5.94 1.63
N SER A 20 -20.14 7.14 1.08
CA SER A 20 -20.78 7.56 -0.18
C SER A 20 -20.31 6.71 -1.37
N ASP A 21 -19.09 6.23 -1.32
CA ASP A 21 -18.50 5.33 -2.34
C ASP A 21 -18.86 3.85 -2.08
N GLY A 22 -19.72 3.55 -1.08
CA GLY A 22 -20.16 2.20 -0.75
C GLY A 22 -19.11 1.34 -0.03
N VAL A 23 -18.08 1.96 0.54
CA VAL A 23 -17.03 1.24 1.29
C VAL A 23 -17.51 0.98 2.72
N ASP A 24 -17.37 -0.27 3.17
CA ASP A 24 -17.64 -0.63 4.57
C ASP A 24 -16.58 -0.02 5.50
N VAL A 25 -17.01 0.80 6.43
CA VAL A 25 -16.20 1.50 7.44
C VAL A 25 -16.38 0.95 8.85
N SER A 26 -17.06 -0.18 9.03
CA SER A 26 -17.34 -0.79 10.34
C SER A 26 -16.08 -1.13 11.14
N HIS A 27 -14.94 -1.29 10.45
CA HIS A 27 -13.64 -1.57 11.03
C HIS A 27 -12.69 -0.36 11.04
N VAL A 28 -13.23 0.85 10.91
CA VAL A 28 -12.47 2.09 11.11
C VAL A 28 -12.68 2.59 12.54
N ILE A 29 -11.58 2.71 13.28
CA ILE A 29 -11.58 3.21 14.67
C ILE A 29 -11.81 4.72 14.64
N GLU A 30 -12.77 5.22 15.44
CA GLU A 30 -12.91 6.65 15.72
C GLU A 30 -12.37 6.97 17.12
N ASN A 31 -11.25 7.71 17.20
CA ASN A 31 -10.62 8.06 18.47
C ASN A 31 -10.86 9.56 18.79
N PRO A 32 -11.60 9.90 19.89
CA PRO A 32 -11.86 11.29 20.25
C PRO A 32 -10.67 12.02 20.85
N LYS A 33 -9.57 11.32 21.15
CA LYS A 33 -8.40 11.89 21.83
C LYS A 33 -7.22 12.16 20.88
N LYS A 34 -7.30 11.71 19.64
CA LYS A 34 -6.23 11.86 18.66
C LYS A 34 -6.78 12.47 17.37
N ALA A 35 -5.97 13.30 16.72
CA ALA A 35 -6.31 13.88 15.44
C ALA A 35 -6.20 12.87 14.30
N THR A 36 -7.02 13.04 13.27
CA THR A 36 -6.91 12.29 12.03
C THR A 36 -5.55 12.53 11.37
N GLY A 37 -4.92 11.47 10.86
CA GLY A 37 -3.70 11.56 10.09
C GLY A 37 -3.90 12.35 8.80
N CYS A 38 -2.91 13.15 8.45
CA CYS A 38 -2.95 13.95 7.23
C CYS A 38 -1.60 14.02 6.53
N ALA A 39 -1.66 14.30 5.24
CA ALA A 39 -0.50 14.65 4.43
C ALA A 39 -0.72 16.03 3.83
N ILE A 40 0.19 16.95 4.13
CA ILE A 40 0.18 18.30 3.56
C ILE A 40 1.07 18.28 2.34
N VAL A 41 0.54 18.72 1.21
CA VAL A 41 1.27 18.74 -0.07
C VAL A 41 1.60 20.18 -0.44
N THR A 42 2.86 20.44 -0.71
CA THR A 42 3.33 21.71 -1.29
C THR A 42 3.74 21.47 -2.73
N TYR A 43 3.20 22.24 -3.65
CA TYR A 43 3.58 22.26 -5.06
C TYR A 43 4.58 23.39 -5.30
N PHE A 44 5.59 23.13 -6.11
CA PHE A 44 6.58 24.10 -6.55
C PHE A 44 6.37 24.46 -8.02
N ASP A 45 6.89 25.63 -8.44
CA ASP A 45 6.73 26.14 -9.81
C ASP A 45 7.34 25.23 -10.88
N ASP A 46 8.32 24.39 -10.51
CA ASP A 46 8.94 23.39 -11.38
C ASP A 46 8.10 22.10 -11.52
N GLY A 47 6.90 22.05 -10.91
CA GLY A 47 6.02 20.89 -10.91
C GLY A 47 6.39 19.80 -9.88
N SER A 48 7.46 20.00 -9.12
CA SER A 48 7.81 19.10 -8.02
C SER A 48 6.86 19.24 -6.84
N ARG A 49 6.82 18.20 -5.99
CA ARG A 49 5.94 18.14 -4.82
C ARG A 49 6.72 17.76 -3.57
N LYS A 50 6.39 18.40 -2.47
CA LYS A 50 6.89 18.02 -1.13
C LYS A 50 5.71 17.61 -0.25
N PHE A 51 5.86 16.50 0.44
CA PHE A 51 4.87 16.02 1.41
C PHE A 51 5.38 16.23 2.82
N ILE A 52 4.48 16.65 3.71
CA ILE A 52 4.68 16.64 5.17
C ILE A 52 3.63 15.70 5.73
N PHE A 53 4.08 14.57 6.27
CA PHE A 53 3.20 13.54 6.81
C PHE A 53 3.03 13.70 8.31
N HIS A 54 1.77 13.69 8.76
CA HIS A 54 1.39 13.52 10.14
C HIS A 54 0.64 12.19 10.27
N MET A 55 1.38 11.10 10.46
CA MET A 55 0.84 9.73 10.49
C MET A 55 1.11 9.03 11.81
N GLY A 56 2.27 9.25 12.43
CA GLY A 56 2.60 8.70 13.75
C GLY A 56 1.67 9.25 14.82
N ASN A 57 1.41 8.47 15.86
CA ASN A 57 0.50 8.83 16.97
C ASN A 57 -0.92 9.25 16.56
N THR A 58 -1.39 8.79 15.42
CA THR A 58 -2.76 8.99 14.93
C THR A 58 -3.61 7.72 15.19
N PRO A 59 -4.95 7.81 15.12
CA PRO A 59 -5.79 6.62 15.28
C PRO A 59 -5.52 5.52 14.25
N ALA A 60 -4.99 5.86 13.08
CA ALA A 60 -4.67 4.89 12.03
C ALA A 60 -3.71 3.81 12.51
N VAL A 61 -2.68 4.17 13.29
CA VAL A 61 -1.67 3.22 13.81
C VAL A 61 -2.19 2.39 15.00
N GLU A 62 -3.38 2.69 15.50
CA GLU A 62 -4.03 1.90 16.57
C GLU A 62 -4.81 0.70 16.01
N ALA A 63 -5.05 0.65 14.72
CA ALA A 63 -5.77 -0.43 14.09
C ALA A 63 -5.05 -1.78 14.32
N LYS A 64 -5.84 -2.81 14.62
CA LYS A 64 -5.34 -4.16 14.90
C LYS A 64 -5.66 -5.10 13.76
N ALA A 65 -4.88 -6.16 13.66
CA ALA A 65 -5.17 -7.23 12.73
C ALA A 65 -6.58 -7.76 12.96
N PRO A 66 -7.40 -7.87 11.91
CA PRO A 66 -8.77 -8.36 12.04
C PRO A 66 -8.80 -9.82 12.48
N GLN A 67 -9.84 -10.21 13.18
CA GLN A 67 -10.12 -11.60 13.46
C GLN A 67 -10.53 -12.33 12.17
N LYS A 68 -10.45 -13.66 12.21
CA LYS A 68 -10.71 -14.51 11.03
C LYS A 68 -12.11 -14.32 10.44
N ASP A 69 -13.11 -14.16 11.31
CA ASP A 69 -14.51 -13.95 10.95
C ASP A 69 -14.76 -12.62 10.20
N VAL A 70 -14.00 -11.59 10.55
CA VAL A 70 -14.03 -10.29 9.82
C VAL A 70 -13.56 -10.43 8.37
N LEU A 71 -12.70 -11.39 8.10
CA LEU A 71 -12.15 -11.66 6.77
C LEU A 71 -12.91 -12.75 6.01
N ASP A 72 -14.01 -13.27 6.57
CA ASP A 72 -14.78 -14.34 5.90
C ASP A 72 -15.31 -13.88 4.53
N GLY A 73 -15.11 -14.72 3.52
CA GLY A 73 -15.45 -14.41 2.13
C GLY A 73 -14.53 -13.40 1.42
N VAL A 74 -13.51 -12.87 2.10
CA VAL A 74 -12.52 -11.97 1.48
C VAL A 74 -11.68 -12.75 0.49
N ARG A 75 -11.65 -12.29 -0.77
CA ARG A 75 -10.83 -12.88 -1.84
C ARG A 75 -9.46 -12.24 -1.97
N TYR A 76 -9.36 -10.93 -1.67
CA TYR A 76 -8.12 -10.16 -1.74
C TYR A 76 -7.96 -9.30 -0.49
N PHE A 77 -6.79 -9.35 0.10
CA PHE A 77 -6.36 -8.46 1.17
C PHE A 77 -5.29 -7.52 0.63
N HIS A 78 -5.62 -6.24 0.50
CA HIS A 78 -4.69 -5.24 -0.05
C HIS A 78 -3.90 -4.55 1.06
N VAL A 79 -2.58 -4.46 0.87
CA VAL A 79 -1.66 -3.74 1.75
C VAL A 79 -1.04 -2.58 0.99
N MET A 80 -1.17 -1.39 1.56
CA MET A 80 -0.47 -0.19 1.13
C MET A 80 0.83 -0.04 1.92
N GLY A 81 1.98 -0.17 1.26
CA GLY A 81 3.27 -0.31 1.91
C GLY A 81 3.73 0.91 2.70
N CYS A 82 3.35 2.12 2.30
CA CYS A 82 3.67 3.33 3.09
C CYS A 82 3.15 3.26 4.53
N SER A 83 2.11 2.47 4.80
CA SER A 83 1.57 2.27 6.15
C SER A 83 2.53 1.52 7.08
N LEU A 84 3.46 0.72 6.53
CA LEU A 84 4.47 -0.02 7.32
C LEU A 84 5.47 0.91 8.02
N PHE A 85 5.61 2.13 7.53
CA PHE A 85 6.59 3.10 8.02
C PHE A 85 5.98 4.13 8.99
N ALA A 86 4.67 4.03 9.26
CA ALA A 86 3.99 4.95 10.18
C ALA A 86 4.32 4.64 11.64
N ASP A 87 4.42 3.36 11.99
CA ASP A 87 4.70 2.85 13.34
C ASP A 87 5.05 1.36 13.26
N ILE A 88 6.04 0.91 14.01
CA ILE A 88 6.53 -0.49 13.95
C ILE A 88 5.52 -1.50 14.48
N GLU A 89 4.78 -1.17 15.52
CA GLU A 89 3.76 -2.07 16.07
C GLU A 89 2.57 -2.19 15.10
N PHE A 90 2.23 -1.09 14.43
CA PHE A 90 1.25 -1.12 13.36
C PHE A 90 1.71 -1.96 12.16
N ALA A 91 2.97 -1.87 11.77
CA ALA A 91 3.55 -2.73 10.73
C ALA A 91 3.43 -4.22 11.07
N LYS A 92 3.66 -4.60 12.34
CA LYS A 92 3.44 -5.98 12.83
C LYS A 92 1.98 -6.41 12.72
N GLU A 93 1.05 -5.52 13.04
CA GLU A 93 -0.39 -5.81 12.90
C GLU A 93 -0.79 -5.98 11.43
N ILE A 94 -0.23 -5.18 10.52
CA ILE A 94 -0.44 -5.34 9.06
C ILE A 94 0.05 -6.72 8.60
N LEU A 95 1.27 -7.12 8.97
CA LEU A 95 1.80 -8.44 8.61
C LEU A 95 0.92 -9.57 9.16
N LYS A 96 0.49 -9.46 10.42
CA LYS A 96 -0.41 -10.43 11.05
C LYS A 96 -1.76 -10.52 10.32
N ALA A 97 -2.30 -9.37 9.87
CA ALA A 97 -3.52 -9.32 9.07
C ALA A 97 -3.34 -10.05 7.71
N ALA A 98 -2.23 -9.79 7.01
CA ALA A 98 -1.91 -10.48 5.77
C ALA A 98 -1.74 -11.99 5.96
N GLN A 99 -1.09 -12.42 7.04
CA GLN A 99 -0.97 -13.84 7.41
C GLN A 99 -2.34 -14.48 7.71
N THR A 100 -3.23 -13.75 8.37
CA THR A 100 -4.60 -14.22 8.65
C THR A 100 -5.39 -14.36 7.36
N ALA A 101 -5.28 -13.38 6.45
CA ALA A 101 -5.90 -13.44 5.13
C ALA A 101 -5.42 -14.67 4.33
N LYS A 102 -4.11 -14.94 4.32
CA LYS A 102 -3.57 -16.14 3.66
C LYS A 102 -4.12 -17.45 4.26
N LYS A 103 -4.24 -17.54 5.58
CA LYS A 103 -4.77 -18.74 6.26
C LYS A 103 -6.22 -19.06 5.91
N ILE A 104 -7.01 -18.07 5.49
CA ILE A 104 -8.39 -18.28 5.03
C ILE A 104 -8.51 -18.45 3.51
N GLY A 105 -7.37 -18.46 2.78
CA GLY A 105 -7.33 -18.65 1.34
C GLY A 105 -7.45 -17.34 0.52
N ALA A 106 -7.43 -16.17 1.16
CA ALA A 106 -7.40 -14.91 0.44
C ALA A 106 -6.02 -14.66 -0.20
N LYS A 107 -6.01 -13.97 -1.34
CA LYS A 107 -4.78 -13.50 -1.99
C LYS A 107 -4.34 -12.17 -1.38
N VAL A 108 -3.03 -12.01 -1.18
CA VAL A 108 -2.46 -10.75 -0.73
C VAL A 108 -2.04 -9.91 -1.93
N SER A 109 -2.56 -8.70 -2.00
CA SER A 109 -2.16 -7.66 -2.96
C SER A 109 -1.32 -6.61 -2.23
N PHE A 110 -0.20 -6.22 -2.79
CA PHE A 110 0.75 -5.31 -2.17
C PHE A 110 1.18 -4.20 -3.14
N ASP A 111 0.90 -2.95 -2.78
CA ASP A 111 1.47 -1.75 -3.39
C ASP A 111 2.52 -1.17 -2.44
N PRO A 112 3.80 -1.18 -2.79
CA PRO A 112 4.86 -0.71 -1.89
C PRO A 112 4.68 0.75 -1.47
N ASN A 113 4.50 1.61 -2.43
CA ASN A 113 4.45 3.07 -2.23
C ASN A 113 5.55 3.56 -1.26
N ILE A 114 6.78 3.06 -1.50
CA ILE A 114 7.94 3.22 -0.62
C ILE A 114 8.91 4.21 -1.23
N ARG A 115 9.57 4.98 -0.39
CA ARG A 115 10.66 5.88 -0.76
C ARG A 115 11.96 5.41 -0.12
N LYS A 116 13.10 5.67 -0.78
CA LYS A 116 14.44 5.26 -0.30
C LYS A 116 14.73 5.73 1.12
N GLU A 117 14.23 6.89 1.48
CA GLU A 117 14.43 7.52 2.80
C GLU A 117 13.74 6.76 3.95
N LEU A 118 12.83 5.85 3.61
CA LEU A 118 12.06 5.08 4.61
C LEU A 118 12.62 3.69 4.85
N ILE A 119 13.59 3.22 4.03
CA ILE A 119 14.20 1.89 4.18
C ILE A 119 15.49 2.01 4.99
N GLY A 120 15.77 1.02 5.84
CA GLY A 120 17.00 0.92 6.61
C GLY A 120 16.81 0.62 8.08
N GLU A 121 15.57 0.53 8.55
CA GLU A 121 15.26 0.01 9.88
C GLU A 121 15.11 -1.51 9.83
N LYS A 122 16.06 -2.24 10.40
CA LYS A 122 16.15 -3.71 10.34
C LYS A 122 14.86 -4.46 10.66
N GLU A 123 14.03 -3.92 11.53
CA GLU A 123 12.79 -4.56 11.94
C GLU A 123 11.70 -4.39 10.88
N THR A 124 11.57 -3.20 10.31
CA THR A 124 10.64 -2.89 9.22
C THR A 124 11.03 -3.66 7.94
N ASP A 125 12.33 -3.75 7.65
CA ASP A 125 12.83 -4.51 6.50
C ASP A 125 12.45 -6.00 6.60
N LYS A 126 12.54 -6.61 7.79
CA LYS A 126 12.08 -7.99 8.00
C LYS A 126 10.57 -8.17 7.82
N ILE A 127 9.78 -7.19 8.26
CA ILE A 127 8.33 -7.21 8.05
C ILE A 127 8.02 -7.15 6.56
N LEU A 128 8.70 -6.26 5.85
CA LEU A 128 8.58 -6.10 4.40
C LEU A 128 8.94 -7.39 3.63
N GLU A 129 10.07 -8.02 3.96
CA GLU A 129 10.45 -9.32 3.38
C GLU A 129 9.39 -10.40 3.62
N ASN A 130 8.86 -10.49 4.84
CA ASN A 130 7.83 -11.46 5.16
C ASN A 130 6.52 -11.18 4.41
N LEU A 131 6.15 -9.91 4.25
CA LEU A 131 4.98 -9.51 3.47
C LEU A 131 5.17 -9.85 1.99
N MET A 132 6.34 -9.58 1.42
CA MET A 132 6.68 -9.95 0.04
C MET A 132 6.51 -11.44 -0.21
N ARG A 133 6.92 -12.30 0.73
CA ARG A 133 6.75 -13.76 0.63
C ARG A 133 5.28 -14.21 0.61
N LEU A 134 4.36 -13.43 1.20
CA LEU A 134 2.93 -13.72 1.22
C LEU A 134 2.21 -13.16 -0.02
N THR A 135 2.87 -12.30 -0.79
CA THR A 135 2.26 -11.50 -1.86
C THR A 135 1.94 -12.34 -3.09
N ASN A 136 0.69 -12.26 -3.54
CA ASN A 136 0.21 -12.88 -4.79
C ASN A 136 0.15 -11.85 -5.93
N VAL A 137 -0.19 -10.59 -5.63
CA VAL A 137 -0.28 -9.50 -6.59
C VAL A 137 0.60 -8.35 -6.12
N PHE A 138 1.65 -8.04 -6.89
CA PHE A 138 2.63 -7.02 -6.56
C PHE A 138 2.51 -5.85 -7.53
N LEU A 139 2.40 -4.62 -7.01
CA LEU A 139 2.06 -3.40 -7.77
C LEU A 139 3.14 -2.31 -7.64
N PRO A 140 4.41 -2.58 -7.94
CA PRO A 140 5.49 -1.62 -7.77
C PRO A 140 5.57 -0.58 -8.89
N GLY A 141 6.17 0.58 -8.60
CA GLY A 141 6.86 1.40 -9.58
C GLY A 141 8.24 0.82 -9.94
N GLU A 142 8.89 1.32 -10.99
CA GLU A 142 10.22 0.82 -11.40
C GLU A 142 11.28 1.01 -10.31
N GLU A 143 11.35 2.22 -9.73
CA GLU A 143 12.30 2.52 -8.65
C GLU A 143 12.07 1.64 -7.43
N GLU A 144 10.81 1.40 -7.07
CA GLU A 144 10.42 0.54 -5.96
C GLU A 144 10.80 -0.92 -6.21
N LEU A 145 10.58 -1.40 -7.43
CA LEU A 145 10.93 -2.76 -7.83
C LEU A 145 12.43 -3.00 -7.69
N LEU A 146 13.26 -2.11 -8.26
CA LEU A 146 14.72 -2.19 -8.18
C LEU A 146 15.21 -2.10 -6.72
N LEU A 147 14.63 -1.16 -5.96
CA LEU A 147 14.99 -0.95 -4.56
C LEU A 147 14.70 -2.19 -3.69
N LEU A 148 13.53 -2.80 -3.86
CA LEU A 148 13.10 -3.94 -3.05
C LEU A 148 13.80 -5.24 -3.42
N THR A 149 14.24 -5.38 -4.67
CA THR A 149 14.94 -6.58 -5.14
C THR A 149 16.47 -6.45 -5.07
N GLY A 150 17.00 -5.23 -4.94
CA GLY A 150 18.41 -4.95 -5.00
C GLY A 150 19.05 -5.23 -6.37
N LYS A 151 18.23 -5.24 -7.44
CA LYS A 151 18.69 -5.49 -8.80
C LYS A 151 18.93 -4.17 -9.55
N GLU A 152 19.75 -4.25 -10.62
CA GLU A 152 20.10 -3.09 -11.43
C GLU A 152 19.16 -2.90 -12.62
N THR A 153 18.50 -3.98 -13.08
CA THR A 153 17.57 -3.94 -14.23
C THR A 153 16.19 -4.42 -13.84
N VAL A 154 15.18 -3.94 -14.56
CA VAL A 154 13.78 -4.34 -14.36
C VAL A 154 13.60 -5.84 -14.64
N GLU A 155 14.27 -6.35 -15.67
CA GLU A 155 14.20 -7.75 -16.07
C GLU A 155 14.70 -8.67 -14.96
N GLU A 156 15.88 -8.40 -14.42
CA GLU A 156 16.45 -9.16 -13.29
C GLU A 156 15.57 -9.06 -12.03
N ALA A 157 14.99 -7.88 -11.78
CA ALA A 157 14.13 -7.65 -10.65
C ALA A 157 12.81 -8.43 -10.76
N VAL A 158 12.23 -8.49 -11.96
CA VAL A 158 11.03 -9.31 -12.24
C VAL A 158 11.34 -10.78 -12.03
N GLU A 159 12.45 -11.28 -12.57
CA GLU A 159 12.88 -12.68 -12.38
C GLU A 159 13.06 -12.99 -10.89
N GLU A 160 13.69 -12.09 -10.13
CA GLU A 160 13.87 -12.25 -8.68
C GLU A 160 12.53 -12.36 -7.96
N CYS A 161 11.57 -11.48 -8.29
CA CYS A 161 10.23 -11.53 -7.69
C CYS A 161 9.52 -12.86 -7.95
N PHE A 162 9.61 -13.40 -9.17
CA PHE A 162 8.95 -14.68 -9.52
C PHE A 162 9.65 -15.93 -8.95
N LYS A 163 10.77 -15.80 -8.24
CA LYS A 163 11.28 -16.88 -7.38
C LYS A 163 10.35 -17.15 -6.19
N ASN A 164 9.52 -16.16 -5.80
CA ASN A 164 8.44 -16.40 -4.87
C ASN A 164 7.34 -17.23 -5.54
N PRO A 165 7.09 -18.47 -5.11
CA PRO A 165 6.07 -19.35 -5.72
C PRO A 165 4.64 -18.80 -5.57
N GLU A 166 4.39 -17.98 -4.56
CA GLU A 166 3.09 -17.36 -4.28
C GLU A 166 2.75 -16.23 -5.24
N LEU A 167 3.76 -15.61 -5.89
CA LEU A 167 3.53 -14.48 -6.79
C LEU A 167 2.88 -14.96 -8.09
N GLU A 168 1.72 -14.39 -8.39
CA GLU A 168 0.94 -14.68 -9.58
C GLU A 168 1.02 -13.55 -10.60
N ILE A 169 0.98 -12.30 -10.11
CA ILE A 169 0.93 -11.10 -10.94
C ILE A 169 1.91 -10.06 -10.38
N LEU A 170 2.75 -9.52 -11.25
CA LEU A 170 3.51 -8.30 -11.02
C LEU A 170 3.04 -7.26 -12.02
N ALA A 171 2.40 -6.18 -11.54
CA ALA A 171 1.95 -5.07 -12.36
C ALA A 171 2.85 -3.86 -12.14
N LEU A 172 3.81 -3.69 -13.02
CA LEU A 172 4.81 -2.63 -12.98
C LEU A 172 4.19 -1.31 -13.46
N LYS A 173 4.19 -0.30 -12.60
CA LYS A 173 3.75 1.06 -12.92
C LYS A 173 4.90 1.83 -13.55
N GLN A 174 4.71 2.38 -14.76
CA GLN A 174 5.77 3.05 -15.53
C GLN A 174 5.43 4.54 -15.82
N GLY A 175 4.55 5.13 -15.02
CA GLY A 175 4.14 6.52 -15.16
C GLY A 175 3.58 6.84 -16.56
N SER A 176 4.15 7.81 -17.25
CA SER A 176 3.71 8.23 -18.59
C SER A 176 3.92 7.18 -19.70
N ARG A 177 4.63 6.09 -19.41
CA ARG A 177 4.80 4.95 -20.34
C ARG A 177 3.70 3.89 -20.18
N GLY A 178 2.81 4.04 -19.19
CA GLY A 178 1.74 3.08 -18.92
C GLY A 178 2.11 2.07 -17.86
N SER A 179 1.75 0.82 -18.08
CA SER A 179 2.07 -0.28 -17.18
C SER A 179 2.38 -1.57 -17.91
N LYS A 180 3.16 -2.44 -17.27
CA LYS A 180 3.55 -3.73 -17.78
C LYS A 180 3.20 -4.80 -16.76
N ILE A 181 2.38 -5.76 -17.17
CA ILE A 181 1.88 -6.82 -16.31
C ILE A 181 2.61 -8.10 -16.66
N TYR A 182 3.25 -8.71 -15.66
CA TYR A 182 3.96 -9.97 -15.78
C TYR A 182 3.21 -11.05 -15.01
N THR A 183 3.13 -12.22 -15.62
CA THR A 183 2.75 -13.48 -14.99
C THR A 183 3.80 -14.54 -15.31
N LYS A 184 3.69 -15.73 -14.72
CA LYS A 184 4.59 -16.86 -15.05
C LYS A 184 4.51 -17.29 -16.53
N GLU A 185 3.41 -16.96 -17.21
CA GLU A 185 3.14 -17.45 -18.56
C GLU A 185 3.28 -16.39 -19.65
N LYS A 186 2.98 -15.15 -19.31
CA LYS A 186 2.91 -14.06 -20.29
C LYS A 186 3.19 -12.68 -19.70
N THR A 187 3.56 -11.77 -20.59
CA THR A 187 3.68 -10.36 -20.33
C THR A 187 2.69 -9.58 -21.18
N VAL A 188 2.03 -8.58 -20.59
CA VAL A 188 1.08 -7.69 -21.29
C VAL A 188 1.48 -6.26 -21.01
N GLU A 189 1.55 -5.43 -22.04
CA GLU A 189 1.79 -3.99 -21.92
C GLU A 189 0.51 -3.22 -22.21
N THR A 190 0.30 -2.14 -21.45
CA THR A 190 -0.80 -1.21 -21.68
C THR A 190 -0.28 0.22 -21.63
N GLY A 191 -0.73 1.04 -22.59
CA GLY A 191 -0.38 2.45 -22.66
C GLY A 191 -1.22 3.28 -21.68
N ILE A 192 -1.20 4.60 -21.92
CA ILE A 192 -1.97 5.59 -21.15
C ILE A 192 -3.01 6.26 -22.03
N TYR A 193 -4.03 6.81 -21.38
CA TYR A 193 -4.86 7.84 -22.00
C TYR A 193 -4.11 9.16 -21.97
N ARG A 194 -3.94 9.79 -23.15
CA ARG A 194 -3.29 11.10 -23.25
C ARG A 194 -4.25 12.19 -22.78
N ILE A 195 -4.03 12.65 -21.58
CA ILE A 195 -4.76 13.76 -20.97
C ILE A 195 -3.76 14.86 -20.57
N GLN A 196 -4.24 16.08 -20.46
CA GLN A 196 -3.50 17.17 -19.83
C GLN A 196 -3.96 17.23 -18.37
N PRO A 197 -3.12 16.81 -17.40
CA PRO A 197 -3.53 16.82 -16.00
C PRO A 197 -3.63 18.27 -15.53
N VAL A 198 -4.72 18.59 -14.82
CA VAL A 198 -4.92 19.87 -14.13
C VAL A 198 -4.44 19.74 -12.69
N ASP A 199 -4.78 18.63 -12.06
CA ASP A 199 -4.34 18.26 -10.72
C ASP A 199 -4.19 16.73 -10.67
N ALA A 200 -3.04 16.26 -10.19
CA ALA A 200 -2.74 14.85 -10.02
C ALA A 200 -2.83 14.40 -8.55
N THR A 201 -3.36 15.23 -7.66
CA THR A 201 -3.52 14.88 -6.25
C THR A 201 -4.61 13.82 -6.08
N GLY A 202 -4.21 12.65 -5.57
CA GLY A 202 -5.14 11.54 -5.39
C GLY A 202 -5.48 10.74 -6.66
N ALA A 203 -4.69 10.92 -7.73
CA ALA A 203 -4.81 10.15 -8.96
C ALA A 203 -3.97 8.86 -8.90
#